data_d03974d064077774e3d5d3fcec915707
#
_entry.id   d03974d064077774e3d5d3fcec915707
#
_cell.length_a   1.000
_cell.length_b   1.000
_cell.length_c   1.000
_cell.angle_alpha   90.00
_cell.angle_beta   90.00
_cell.angle_gamma   90.00
#
_symmetry.space_group_name_H-M   'P 1'
#
loop_
_entity.id
_entity.type
_entity.pdbx_description
1 polymer ?
#
loop_
_entity_poly.entity_id
_entity_poly.type
_entity_poly.pdbx_seq_one_letter_code
_entity_poly.pdbx_strand_id
1 'polypeptide(L)'
;MKERWYDNIVLNIPHASANGIGLTQWEHKEMLLPEIRKWTDWYTDFIFIPEKKDRIKTIVADYSRFVVDVERLPDDPLDECGQGIIYTDFNGFHRDVDEEERMVLMGYYYSYIKKLKSMLSDHSLLIDCHSFPSDLNDVDICIGYNDDWSRPTDFIIELVAEAFKRLGLKVEVNTPYSNAIAPETSYTYNSIMIEINKRVYLNERTLELNNFAPKLKEQLAMLYSLLLRYSEEV
;
A
#
# COMPACT_ATOMS: atom_id res chain seq x y z
N MET A 1 25.55 14.65 -14.87
CA MET A 1 25.44 13.46 -14.01
C MET A 1 24.30 12.64 -14.57
N LYS A 2 24.54 11.39 -14.99
CA LYS A 2 23.46 10.48 -15.38
C LYS A 2 22.74 10.13 -14.08
N GLU A 3 21.48 10.50 -13.93
CA GLU A 3 20.68 10.13 -12.76
C GLU A 3 20.57 8.61 -12.76
N ARG A 4 21.08 7.98 -11.71
CA ARG A 4 20.82 6.57 -11.47
C ARG A 4 19.38 6.46 -11.00
N TRP A 5 18.58 5.77 -11.79
CA TRP A 5 17.25 5.35 -11.39
C TRP A 5 17.40 4.27 -10.32
N TYR A 6 16.41 3.48 -10.10
CA TYR A 6 16.38 2.56 -8.99
C TYR A 6 17.07 1.23 -9.30
N ASP A 7 17.86 0.73 -8.35
CA ASP A 7 18.49 -0.58 -8.42
C ASP A 7 17.50 -1.71 -8.20
N ASN A 8 16.47 -1.48 -7.38
CA ASN A 8 15.37 -2.40 -7.14
C ASN A 8 14.09 -1.66 -6.74
N ILE A 9 12.97 -2.34 -6.94
CA ILE A 9 11.66 -1.92 -6.47
C ILE A 9 11.24 -2.84 -5.33
N VAL A 10 10.67 -2.27 -4.27
CA VAL A 10 10.02 -3.01 -3.19
C VAL A 10 8.54 -2.66 -3.20
N LEU A 11 7.69 -3.67 -3.38
CA LEU A 11 6.23 -3.53 -3.31
C LEU A 11 5.76 -3.86 -1.90
N ASN A 12 5.25 -2.87 -1.19
CA ASN A 12 4.57 -3.03 0.09
C ASN A 12 3.07 -3.16 -0.15
N ILE A 13 2.45 -4.26 0.27
CA ILE A 13 1.01 -4.53 0.08
C ILE A 13 0.40 -4.83 1.46
N PRO A 14 0.07 -3.77 2.22
CA PRO A 14 -0.27 -3.94 3.64
C PRO A 14 -1.71 -4.39 3.89
N HIS A 15 -2.65 -4.18 2.94
CA HIS A 15 -4.07 -4.29 3.23
C HIS A 15 -4.86 -5.24 2.32
N ALA A 16 -4.18 -6.12 1.57
CA ALA A 16 -4.84 -7.08 0.69
C ALA A 16 -5.58 -8.19 1.44
N SER A 17 -5.31 -8.37 2.73
CA SER A 17 -5.83 -9.47 3.53
C SER A 17 -7.02 -9.08 4.41
N ALA A 18 -8.02 -9.96 4.47
CA ALA A 18 -9.10 -9.92 5.46
C ALA A 18 -8.94 -10.98 6.56
N ASN A 19 -7.78 -11.65 6.65
CA ASN A 19 -7.55 -12.74 7.58
C ASN A 19 -7.39 -12.27 9.03
N GLY A 20 -7.59 -13.18 9.96
CA GLY A 20 -7.30 -12.99 11.39
C GLY A 20 -8.42 -12.32 12.19
N ILE A 21 -9.46 -11.77 11.56
CA ILE A 21 -10.58 -11.10 12.25
C ILE A 21 -11.24 -12.02 13.29
N GLY A 22 -11.32 -13.32 13.01
CA GLY A 22 -11.87 -14.31 13.94
C GLY A 22 -11.10 -14.39 15.27
N LEU A 23 -9.84 -13.98 15.29
CA LEU A 23 -8.96 -14.02 16.45
C LEU A 23 -9.07 -12.77 17.34
N THR A 24 -9.78 -11.73 16.88
CA THR A 24 -9.88 -10.44 17.58
C THR A 24 -11.16 -10.33 18.40
N GLN A 25 -11.18 -9.45 19.38
CA GLN A 25 -12.30 -9.22 20.31
C GLN A 25 -13.11 -7.96 19.98
N TRP A 26 -13.38 -7.71 18.68
CA TRP A 26 -14.26 -6.63 18.28
C TRP A 26 -15.68 -6.82 18.83
N GLU A 27 -16.25 -5.78 19.41
CA GLU A 27 -17.67 -5.75 19.75
C GLU A 27 -18.51 -5.81 18.46
N HIS A 28 -19.62 -6.54 18.51
CA HIS A 28 -20.52 -6.68 17.36
C HIS A 28 -19.80 -7.06 16.04
N LYS A 29 -18.84 -7.97 16.10
CA LYS A 29 -17.97 -8.38 14.98
C LYS A 29 -18.72 -8.64 13.67
N GLU A 30 -19.93 -9.20 13.73
CA GLU A 30 -20.76 -9.47 12.54
C GLU A 30 -21.17 -8.17 11.81
N MET A 31 -21.38 -7.08 12.57
CA MET A 31 -21.70 -5.77 12.00
C MET A 31 -20.47 -5.06 11.43
N LEU A 32 -19.27 -5.46 11.82
CA LEU A 32 -18.01 -4.95 11.26
C LEU A 32 -17.70 -5.54 9.87
N LEU A 33 -18.31 -6.65 9.47
CA LEU A 33 -18.02 -7.31 8.19
C LEU A 33 -18.20 -6.40 6.96
N PRO A 34 -19.20 -5.52 6.86
CA PRO A 34 -19.29 -4.54 5.78
C PRO A 34 -18.10 -3.59 5.73
N GLU A 35 -17.61 -3.12 6.88
CA GLU A 35 -16.43 -2.26 6.98
C GLU A 35 -15.16 -3.01 6.54
N ILE A 36 -14.96 -4.23 7.02
CA ILE A 36 -13.84 -5.07 6.58
C ILE A 36 -13.89 -5.25 5.08
N ARG A 37 -15.07 -5.55 4.52
CA ARG A 37 -15.25 -5.71 3.08
C ARG A 37 -14.94 -4.42 2.32
N LYS A 38 -15.37 -3.27 2.83
CA LYS A 38 -15.16 -1.96 2.21
C LYS A 38 -13.67 -1.57 2.23
N TRP A 39 -12.99 -1.76 3.36
CA TRP A 39 -11.64 -1.25 3.62
C TRP A 39 -10.51 -2.25 3.37
N THR A 40 -10.81 -3.49 3.00
CA THR A 40 -9.79 -4.41 2.48
C THR A 40 -9.44 -4.05 1.05
N ASP A 41 -8.16 -3.95 0.75
CA ASP A 41 -7.64 -3.64 -0.60
C ASP A 41 -7.62 -4.91 -1.46
N TRP A 42 -8.81 -5.40 -1.79
CA TRP A 42 -9.01 -6.66 -2.49
C TRP A 42 -8.18 -6.73 -3.77
N TYR A 43 -7.44 -7.82 -3.95
CA TYR A 43 -6.63 -8.11 -5.14
C TYR A 43 -5.49 -7.14 -5.43
N THR A 44 -5.09 -6.27 -4.51
CA THR A 44 -3.88 -5.44 -4.71
C THR A 44 -2.63 -6.31 -4.85
N ASP A 45 -2.56 -7.45 -4.17
CA ASP A 45 -1.54 -8.48 -4.36
C ASP A 45 -1.54 -9.04 -5.79
N PHE A 46 -2.72 -9.29 -6.39
CA PHE A 46 -2.82 -9.71 -7.79
C PHE A 46 -2.45 -8.59 -8.76
N ILE A 47 -2.92 -7.37 -8.53
CA ILE A 47 -2.74 -6.22 -9.44
C ILE A 47 -1.28 -5.75 -9.47
N PHE A 48 -0.66 -5.55 -8.30
CA PHE A 48 0.66 -4.96 -8.20
C PHE A 48 1.81 -5.95 -8.43
N ILE A 49 1.64 -7.24 -8.11
CA ILE A 49 2.73 -8.22 -8.24
C ILE A 49 2.87 -8.65 -9.71
N PRO A 50 4.00 -8.32 -10.37
CA PRO A 50 4.22 -8.74 -11.75
C PRO A 50 4.60 -10.23 -11.82
N GLU A 51 4.43 -10.85 -13.00
CA GLU A 51 4.85 -12.23 -13.22
C GLU A 51 6.37 -12.37 -13.18
N LYS A 52 7.10 -11.42 -13.77
CA LYS A 52 8.57 -11.35 -13.72
C LYS A 52 9.00 -10.46 -12.57
N LYS A 53 9.79 -11.01 -11.66
CA LYS A 53 10.21 -10.36 -10.40
C LYS A 53 11.70 -9.99 -10.40
N ASP A 54 12.31 -9.82 -11.56
CA ASP A 54 13.70 -9.39 -11.59
C ASP A 54 13.84 -8.01 -10.96
N ARG A 55 14.69 -7.90 -9.95
CA ARG A 55 14.90 -6.69 -9.13
C ARG A 55 13.61 -6.13 -8.46
N ILE A 56 12.54 -6.92 -8.36
CA ILE A 56 11.30 -6.56 -7.69
C ILE A 56 11.10 -7.49 -6.50
N LYS A 57 11.12 -6.93 -5.31
CA LYS A 57 10.83 -7.63 -4.05
C LYS A 57 9.42 -7.27 -3.61
N THR A 58 8.75 -8.18 -2.94
CA THR A 58 7.35 -7.99 -2.53
C THR A 58 7.16 -8.46 -1.10
N ILE A 59 6.44 -7.66 -0.33
CA ILE A 59 5.92 -8.03 0.99
C ILE A 59 4.41 -7.80 1.00
N VAL A 60 3.67 -8.81 1.46
CA VAL A 60 2.22 -8.77 1.62
C VAL A 60 1.91 -9.05 3.07
N ALA A 61 1.02 -8.30 3.69
CA ALA A 61 0.58 -8.56 5.04
C ALA A 61 -0.34 -9.80 5.09
N ASP A 62 -0.12 -10.66 6.09
CA ASP A 62 -0.91 -11.87 6.28
C ASP A 62 -2.28 -11.58 6.90
N TYR A 63 -2.37 -10.50 7.70
CA TYR A 63 -3.55 -10.13 8.47
C TYR A 63 -4.22 -8.85 7.96
N SER A 64 -5.51 -8.76 8.24
CA SER A 64 -6.31 -7.56 8.04
C SER A 64 -5.79 -6.39 8.86
N ARG A 65 -5.91 -5.14 8.32
CA ARG A 65 -5.66 -3.92 9.10
C ARG A 65 -6.49 -3.84 10.39
N PHE A 66 -7.67 -4.46 10.41
CA PHE A 66 -8.50 -4.56 11.61
C PHE A 66 -7.94 -5.49 12.68
N VAL A 67 -6.88 -6.23 12.39
CA VAL A 67 -6.13 -7.06 13.35
C VAL A 67 -4.89 -6.30 13.77
N VAL A 68 -4.05 -5.93 12.82
CA VAL A 68 -2.84 -5.14 12.99
C VAL A 68 -2.53 -4.40 11.70
N ASP A 69 -2.43 -3.08 11.77
CA ASP A 69 -2.13 -2.24 10.61
C ASP A 69 -0.62 -2.04 10.47
N VAL A 70 -0.02 -2.73 9.52
CA VAL A 70 1.43 -2.71 9.28
C VAL A 70 1.90 -1.47 8.49
N GLU A 71 0.98 -0.66 8.01
CA GLU A 71 1.27 0.62 7.37
C GLU A 71 1.48 1.74 8.38
N ARG A 72 0.86 1.64 9.57
CA ARG A 72 1.00 2.65 10.61
C ARG A 72 2.43 2.68 11.16
N LEU A 73 2.96 3.87 11.36
CA LEU A 73 4.22 4.05 12.08
C LEU A 73 3.94 4.33 13.57
N PRO A 74 4.90 4.07 14.45
CA PRO A 74 4.79 4.54 15.82
C PRO A 74 4.53 6.06 15.86
N ASP A 75 3.70 6.51 16.76
CA ASP A 75 3.29 7.91 16.90
C ASP A 75 2.43 8.46 15.74
N ASP A 76 1.78 7.58 14.96
CA ASP A 76 0.79 7.99 13.95
C ASP A 76 -0.36 8.77 14.62
N PRO A 77 -0.73 9.98 14.13
CA PRO A 77 -1.83 10.76 14.72
C PRO A 77 -3.17 10.02 14.81
N LEU A 78 -3.40 9.02 13.96
CA LEU A 78 -4.62 8.19 14.00
C LEU A 78 -4.68 7.27 15.23
N ASP A 79 -3.57 7.08 15.94
CA ASP A 79 -3.55 6.35 17.23
C ASP A 79 -4.41 7.05 18.29
N GLU A 80 -4.47 8.39 18.27
CA GLU A 80 -5.31 9.17 19.18
C GLU A 80 -6.82 8.88 19.04
N CYS A 81 -7.25 8.42 17.85
CA CYS A 81 -8.64 8.01 17.61
C CYS A 81 -8.81 6.49 17.52
N GLY A 82 -7.86 5.70 18.03
CA GLY A 82 -7.91 4.26 18.09
C GLY A 82 -7.63 3.55 16.77
N GLN A 83 -7.02 4.23 15.77
CA GLN A 83 -6.69 3.69 14.46
C GLN A 83 -5.16 3.68 14.21
N GLY A 84 -4.39 3.39 15.25
CA GLY A 84 -2.94 3.21 15.18
C GLY A 84 -2.54 1.83 14.63
N ILE A 85 -1.39 1.32 15.06
CA ILE A 85 -0.89 -0.02 14.66
C ILE A 85 -1.89 -1.13 15.03
N ILE A 86 -2.55 -1.00 16.17
CA ILE A 86 -3.60 -1.93 16.62
C ILE A 86 -4.88 -1.10 16.77
N TYR A 87 -5.84 -1.35 15.91
CA TYR A 87 -7.13 -0.65 16.00
C TYR A 87 -7.88 -1.06 17.25
N THR A 88 -8.34 -0.06 17.99
CA THR A 88 -9.26 -0.20 19.14
C THR A 88 -10.61 0.44 18.86
N ASP A 89 -10.69 1.38 17.91
CA ASP A 89 -11.93 2.02 17.48
C ASP A 89 -11.96 2.19 15.96
N PHE A 90 -13.11 1.93 15.38
CA PHE A 90 -13.35 2.18 13.95
C PHE A 90 -14.83 2.37 13.66
N ASN A 91 -15.24 3.56 13.19
CA ASN A 91 -16.63 3.87 12.80
C ASN A 91 -17.70 3.47 13.84
N GLY A 92 -17.38 3.63 15.14
CA GLY A 92 -18.28 3.27 16.24
C GLY A 92 -18.23 1.79 16.68
N PHE A 93 -17.36 1.00 16.10
CA PHE A 93 -16.99 -0.33 16.58
C PHE A 93 -15.82 -0.21 17.55
N HIS A 94 -15.91 -0.91 18.66
CA HIS A 94 -14.88 -0.91 19.69
C HIS A 94 -14.24 -2.28 19.84
N ARG A 95 -12.97 -2.30 20.23
CA ARG A 95 -12.20 -3.51 20.51
C ARG A 95 -11.36 -3.33 21.75
N ASP A 96 -11.55 -4.21 22.70
CA ASP A 96 -10.63 -4.38 23.81
C ASP A 96 -9.43 -5.22 23.38
N VAL A 97 -8.24 -4.77 23.74
CA VAL A 97 -6.97 -5.45 23.44
C VAL A 97 -6.20 -5.61 24.74
N ASP A 98 -6.09 -6.82 25.23
CA ASP A 98 -5.29 -7.08 26.43
C ASP A 98 -3.78 -7.06 26.14
N GLU A 99 -2.98 -7.11 27.19
CA GLU A 99 -1.53 -6.99 27.09
C GLU A 99 -0.89 -8.17 26.34
N GLU A 100 -1.43 -9.38 26.48
CA GLU A 100 -0.93 -10.57 25.78
C GLU A 100 -1.20 -10.47 24.27
N GLU A 101 -2.42 -10.12 23.89
CA GLU A 101 -2.79 -9.87 22.49
C GLU A 101 -1.93 -8.74 21.89
N ARG A 102 -1.78 -7.63 22.65
CA ARG A 102 -0.93 -6.51 22.21
C ARG A 102 0.51 -6.93 21.93
N MET A 103 1.12 -7.70 22.83
CA MET A 103 2.49 -8.19 22.62
C MET A 103 2.61 -9.05 21.37
N VAL A 104 1.65 -9.94 21.11
CA VAL A 104 1.66 -10.80 19.93
C VAL A 104 1.54 -9.97 18.65
N LEU A 105 0.58 -9.04 18.59
CA LEU A 105 0.34 -8.19 17.42
C LEU A 105 1.51 -7.24 17.14
N MET A 106 2.09 -6.64 18.18
CA MET A 106 3.29 -5.80 18.03
C MET A 106 4.50 -6.63 17.59
N GLY A 107 4.61 -7.87 18.04
CA GLY A 107 5.64 -8.81 17.56
C GLY A 107 5.53 -9.08 16.06
N TYR A 108 4.31 -9.27 15.56
CA TYR A 108 4.05 -9.39 14.12
C TYR A 108 4.41 -8.10 13.38
N TYR A 109 3.94 -6.94 13.86
CA TYR A 109 4.23 -5.63 13.29
C TYR A 109 5.75 -5.40 13.13
N TYR A 110 6.52 -5.56 14.21
CA TYR A 110 7.97 -5.37 14.16
C TYR A 110 8.66 -6.36 13.23
N SER A 111 8.18 -7.60 13.15
CA SER A 111 8.69 -8.60 12.22
C SER A 111 8.44 -8.18 10.76
N TYR A 112 7.25 -7.66 10.46
CA TYR A 112 6.89 -7.14 9.14
C TYR A 112 7.77 -5.95 8.75
N ILE A 113 7.86 -4.93 9.59
CA ILE A 113 8.69 -3.74 9.34
C ILE A 113 10.17 -4.12 9.19
N LYS A 114 10.68 -5.03 10.02
CA LYS A 114 12.06 -5.54 9.88
C LYS A 114 12.28 -6.22 8.53
N LYS A 115 11.33 -7.03 8.08
CA LYS A 115 11.37 -7.70 6.77
C LYS A 115 11.31 -6.67 5.64
N LEU A 116 10.40 -5.69 5.71
CA LEU A 116 10.31 -4.59 4.74
C LEU A 116 11.65 -3.85 4.64
N LYS A 117 12.22 -3.40 5.76
CA LYS A 117 13.54 -2.73 5.79
C LYS A 117 14.65 -3.58 5.19
N SER A 118 14.65 -4.91 5.40
CA SER A 118 15.67 -5.81 4.84
C SER A 118 15.60 -5.97 3.31
N MET A 119 14.50 -5.57 2.69
CA MET A 119 14.33 -5.59 1.23
C MET A 119 14.83 -4.32 0.57
N LEU A 120 14.92 -3.22 1.31
CA LEU A 120 15.38 -1.92 0.84
C LEU A 120 16.91 -1.85 0.82
N SER A 121 17.44 -0.92 0.06
CA SER A 121 18.86 -0.55 -0.03
C SER A 121 18.97 0.88 -0.53
N ASP A 122 20.18 1.46 -0.57
CA ASP A 122 20.40 2.70 -1.30
C ASP A 122 19.89 2.56 -2.74
N HIS A 123 19.23 3.61 -3.23
CA HIS A 123 18.61 3.65 -4.56
C HIS A 123 17.45 2.64 -4.77
N SER A 124 16.79 2.17 -3.69
CA SER A 124 15.51 1.48 -3.83
C SER A 124 14.36 2.47 -4.09
N LEU A 125 13.33 2.00 -4.81
CA LEU A 125 12.01 2.62 -4.79
C LEU A 125 11.06 1.72 -4.01
N LEU A 126 10.54 2.22 -2.89
CA LEU A 126 9.42 1.61 -2.18
C LEU A 126 8.13 2.10 -2.84
N ILE A 127 7.29 1.17 -3.28
CA ILE A 127 5.93 1.47 -3.75
C ILE A 127 4.95 0.92 -2.73
N ASP A 128 4.21 1.83 -2.12
CA ASP A 128 3.14 1.52 -1.19
C ASP A 128 1.86 1.28 -1.99
N CYS A 129 1.34 0.06 -1.95
CA CYS A 129 0.38 -0.46 -2.91
C CYS A 129 -1.00 -0.59 -2.28
N HIS A 130 -1.93 0.29 -2.68
CA HIS A 130 -3.25 0.40 -2.07
C HIS A 130 -4.40 0.45 -3.06
N SER A 131 -5.59 0.36 -2.52
CA SER A 131 -6.83 0.68 -3.22
C SER A 131 -7.88 1.26 -2.27
N PHE A 132 -8.70 2.16 -2.76
CA PHE A 132 -9.73 2.82 -1.97
C PHE A 132 -11.14 2.61 -2.54
N PRO A 133 -12.18 2.66 -1.67
CA PRO A 133 -13.58 2.54 -2.09
C PRO A 133 -14.01 3.68 -3.03
N SER A 134 -14.80 3.35 -4.05
CA SER A 134 -15.22 4.31 -5.09
C SER A 134 -16.16 5.40 -4.60
N ASP A 135 -16.82 5.22 -3.46
CA ASP A 135 -17.72 6.20 -2.86
C ASP A 135 -17.00 7.34 -2.12
N LEU A 136 -15.67 7.26 -1.98
CA LEU A 136 -14.88 8.28 -1.29
C LEU A 136 -14.44 9.42 -2.19
N ASN A 137 -14.11 9.14 -3.44
CA ASN A 137 -13.60 10.12 -4.39
C ASN A 137 -13.80 9.65 -5.84
N ASP A 138 -13.89 10.60 -6.78
CA ASP A 138 -14.07 10.32 -8.21
C ASP A 138 -12.73 10.22 -8.99
N VAL A 139 -11.59 10.29 -8.30
CA VAL A 139 -10.27 10.04 -8.84
C VAL A 139 -10.11 8.54 -9.10
N ASP A 140 -9.44 8.16 -10.18
CA ASP A 140 -9.17 6.75 -10.48
C ASP A 140 -7.86 6.27 -9.86
N ILE A 141 -6.84 7.13 -9.88
CA ILE A 141 -5.52 6.86 -9.30
C ILE A 141 -5.09 8.07 -8.47
N CYS A 142 -4.74 7.83 -7.22
CA CYS A 142 -4.06 8.80 -6.37
C CYS A 142 -2.59 8.38 -6.20
N ILE A 143 -1.68 9.32 -6.41
CA ILE A 143 -0.25 9.13 -6.20
C ILE A 143 0.14 9.96 -4.99
N GLY A 144 0.57 9.29 -3.91
CA GLY A 144 1.01 9.95 -2.68
C GLY A 144 2.53 9.88 -2.50
N TYR A 145 3.10 10.87 -1.86
CA TYR A 145 4.50 10.90 -1.42
C TYR A 145 4.68 11.85 -0.24
N ASN A 146 5.74 11.64 0.53
CA ASN A 146 6.12 12.52 1.61
C ASN A 146 6.94 13.71 1.07
N ASP A 147 6.78 14.88 1.66
CA ASP A 147 7.64 16.03 1.33
C ASP A 147 8.85 16.08 2.29
N ASP A 148 9.60 14.98 2.30
CA ASP A 148 10.75 14.76 3.16
C ASP A 148 11.91 14.08 2.41
N TRP A 149 12.82 13.45 3.15
CA TRP A 149 13.99 12.73 2.63
C TRP A 149 13.63 11.56 1.70
N SER A 150 12.42 10.99 1.79
CA SER A 150 11.96 9.85 0.99
C SER A 150 11.31 10.27 -0.34
N ARG A 151 11.16 11.57 -0.59
CA ARG A 151 10.47 12.10 -1.77
C ARG A 151 11.16 11.70 -3.06
N PRO A 152 10.44 11.08 -4.04
CA PRO A 152 10.95 10.88 -5.39
C PRO A 152 11.15 12.23 -6.12
N THR A 153 11.96 12.24 -7.18
CA THR A 153 12.06 13.42 -8.04
C THR A 153 10.74 13.71 -8.75
N ASP A 154 10.50 14.96 -9.11
CA ASP A 154 9.29 15.36 -9.87
C ASP A 154 9.13 14.53 -11.15
N PHE A 155 10.25 14.25 -11.82
CA PHE A 155 10.26 13.41 -13.02
C PHE A 155 9.70 12.00 -12.75
N ILE A 156 10.05 11.35 -11.62
CA ILE A 156 9.53 10.03 -11.24
C ILE A 156 8.03 10.10 -10.94
N ILE A 157 7.61 11.14 -10.19
CA ILE A 157 6.19 11.34 -9.86
C ILE A 157 5.39 11.52 -11.16
N GLU A 158 5.86 12.36 -12.07
CA GLU A 158 5.23 12.58 -13.39
C GLU A 158 5.21 11.30 -14.24
N LEU A 159 6.30 10.54 -14.27
CA LEU A 159 6.38 9.29 -15.02
C LEU A 159 5.33 8.27 -14.53
N VAL A 160 5.18 8.14 -13.21
CA VAL A 160 4.17 7.27 -12.61
C VAL A 160 2.77 7.77 -12.97
N ALA A 161 2.50 9.07 -12.86
CA ALA A 161 1.21 9.66 -13.22
C ALA A 161 0.87 9.43 -14.70
N GLU A 162 1.81 9.70 -15.61
CA GLU A 162 1.63 9.54 -17.05
C GLU A 162 1.38 8.08 -17.47
N ALA A 163 1.94 7.11 -16.74
CA ALA A 163 1.67 5.70 -17.00
C ALA A 163 0.17 5.38 -16.89
N PHE A 164 -0.53 5.96 -15.92
CA PHE A 164 -1.97 5.76 -15.74
C PHE A 164 -2.83 6.68 -16.62
N LYS A 165 -2.42 7.93 -16.83
CA LYS A 165 -3.13 8.86 -17.74
C LYS A 165 -3.20 8.31 -19.16
N ARG A 166 -2.17 7.61 -19.64
CA ARG A 166 -2.17 6.93 -20.95
C ARG A 166 -3.23 5.82 -21.09
N LEU A 167 -3.72 5.28 -19.97
CA LEU A 167 -4.86 4.37 -19.95
C LEU A 167 -6.22 5.10 -19.99
N GLY A 168 -6.22 6.44 -19.98
CA GLY A 168 -7.42 7.26 -19.90
C GLY A 168 -7.97 7.43 -18.48
N LEU A 169 -7.15 7.11 -17.44
CA LEU A 169 -7.55 7.21 -16.05
C LEU A 169 -7.36 8.65 -15.52
N LYS A 170 -8.25 9.08 -14.63
CA LYS A 170 -8.14 10.33 -13.89
C LYS A 170 -7.12 10.15 -12.76
N VAL A 171 -6.00 10.88 -12.85
CA VAL A 171 -4.88 10.79 -11.90
C VAL A 171 -4.74 12.11 -11.17
N GLU A 172 -4.67 12.04 -9.85
CA GLU A 172 -4.37 13.18 -8.97
C GLU A 172 -3.15 12.84 -8.09
N VAL A 173 -2.48 13.87 -7.64
CA VAL A 173 -1.29 13.75 -6.78
C VAL A 173 -1.63 14.29 -5.40
N ASN A 174 -1.32 13.51 -4.35
CA ASN A 174 -1.64 13.84 -2.96
C ASN A 174 -3.13 14.17 -2.70
N THR A 175 -4.04 13.58 -3.51
CA THR A 175 -5.48 13.78 -3.41
C THR A 175 -6.22 12.51 -3.87
N PRO A 176 -7.09 11.89 -3.08
CA PRO A 176 -7.55 12.27 -1.74
C PRO A 176 -6.55 11.94 -0.61
N TYR A 177 -5.56 11.11 -0.87
CA TYR A 177 -4.56 10.69 0.10
C TYR A 177 -3.20 11.29 -0.23
N SER A 178 -2.43 11.58 0.81
CA SER A 178 -1.05 12.00 0.72
C SER A 178 -0.17 11.04 1.52
N ASN A 179 1.14 11.19 1.41
CA ASN A 179 2.16 10.39 2.07
C ASN A 179 2.32 8.98 1.45
N ALA A 180 3.35 8.30 1.88
CA ALA A 180 3.67 6.90 1.60
C ALA A 180 4.45 6.36 2.80
N ILE A 181 4.31 5.07 3.11
CA ILE A 181 5.11 4.49 4.19
C ILE A 181 6.61 4.65 3.88
N ALA A 182 7.38 5.18 4.82
CA ALA A 182 8.82 5.38 4.69
C ALA A 182 9.55 5.07 5.99
N PRO A 183 9.69 3.79 6.40
CA PRO A 183 10.40 3.40 7.61
C PRO A 183 11.86 3.85 7.55
N GLU A 184 12.33 4.59 8.56
CA GLU A 184 13.71 5.06 8.65
C GLU A 184 14.74 3.91 8.59
N THR A 185 15.81 4.13 7.84
CA THR A 185 16.94 3.21 7.68
C THR A 185 18.25 3.98 7.76
N SER A 186 19.38 3.27 7.76
CA SER A 186 20.72 3.89 7.71
C SER A 186 21.14 4.33 6.31
N TYR A 187 20.34 4.05 5.29
CA TYR A 187 20.54 4.41 3.89
C TYR A 187 19.31 5.17 3.37
N THR A 188 19.45 5.85 2.24
CA THR A 188 18.39 6.62 1.61
C THR A 188 17.75 5.87 0.46
N TYR A 189 16.42 5.95 0.39
CA TYR A 189 15.61 5.41 -0.69
C TYR A 189 14.43 6.35 -0.96
N ASN A 190 13.73 6.15 -2.07
CA ASN A 190 12.49 6.91 -2.30
C ASN A 190 11.27 6.06 -2.00
N SER A 191 10.19 6.71 -1.57
CA SER A 191 8.90 6.08 -1.36
C SER A 191 7.79 6.83 -2.08
N ILE A 192 6.89 6.07 -2.70
CA ILE A 192 5.71 6.57 -3.40
C ILE A 192 4.53 5.64 -3.13
N MET A 193 3.37 6.20 -2.87
CA MET A 193 2.12 5.46 -2.73
C MET A 193 1.37 5.46 -4.07
N ILE A 194 0.78 4.34 -4.42
CA ILE A 194 -0.16 4.22 -5.54
C ILE A 194 -1.46 3.67 -4.97
N GLU A 195 -2.46 4.53 -4.94
CA GLU A 195 -3.82 4.22 -4.51
C GLU A 195 -4.73 4.10 -5.74
N ILE A 196 -5.32 2.92 -5.94
CA ILE A 196 -6.20 2.64 -7.07
C ILE A 196 -7.65 2.63 -6.59
N ASN A 197 -8.51 3.47 -7.19
CA ASN A 197 -9.93 3.38 -6.95
C ASN A 197 -10.44 1.98 -7.35
N LYS A 198 -11.12 1.30 -6.44
CA LYS A 198 -11.57 -0.09 -6.64
C LYS A 198 -12.43 -0.27 -7.89
N ARG A 199 -13.24 0.75 -8.28
CA ARG A 199 -14.05 0.70 -9.52
C ARG A 199 -13.24 0.48 -10.79
N VAL A 200 -11.94 0.83 -10.78
CA VAL A 200 -11.06 0.70 -11.95
C VAL A 200 -10.86 -0.77 -12.31
N TYR A 201 -10.75 -1.66 -11.33
CA TYR A 201 -10.38 -3.05 -11.55
C TYR A 201 -11.34 -4.08 -10.93
N LEU A 202 -12.28 -3.64 -10.10
CA LEU A 202 -13.12 -4.49 -9.26
C LEU A 202 -14.59 -4.09 -9.35
N ASN A 203 -15.50 -5.05 -9.29
CA ASN A 203 -16.90 -4.84 -8.93
C ASN A 203 -17.01 -4.93 -7.40
N GLU A 204 -17.14 -3.80 -6.72
CA GLU A 204 -17.17 -3.74 -5.26
C GLU A 204 -18.34 -4.49 -4.62
N ARG A 205 -19.45 -4.68 -5.35
CA ARG A 205 -20.60 -5.41 -4.86
C ARG A 205 -20.41 -6.92 -4.88
N THR A 206 -19.76 -7.47 -5.92
CA THR A 206 -19.53 -8.92 -6.06
C THR A 206 -18.12 -9.34 -5.63
N LEU A 207 -17.18 -8.38 -5.52
CA LEU A 207 -15.74 -8.57 -5.36
C LEU A 207 -15.12 -9.38 -6.52
N GLU A 208 -15.67 -9.25 -7.71
CA GLU A 208 -15.10 -9.88 -8.91
C GLU A 208 -14.24 -8.88 -9.66
N LEU A 209 -13.08 -9.33 -10.14
CA LEU A 209 -12.23 -8.54 -11.01
C LEU A 209 -12.99 -8.24 -12.32
N ASN A 210 -12.89 -7.01 -12.80
CA ASN A 210 -13.45 -6.63 -14.08
C ASN A 210 -12.45 -6.86 -15.24
N ASN A 211 -12.90 -6.64 -16.48
CA ASN A 211 -12.07 -6.84 -17.68
C ASN A 211 -10.89 -5.87 -17.82
N PHE A 212 -10.82 -4.83 -16.99
CA PHE A 212 -9.72 -3.87 -17.01
C PHE A 212 -8.55 -4.30 -16.11
N ALA A 213 -8.79 -5.15 -15.12
CA ALA A 213 -7.78 -5.61 -14.16
C ALA A 213 -6.51 -6.20 -14.83
N PRO A 214 -6.59 -7.07 -15.86
CA PRO A 214 -5.40 -7.58 -16.53
C PRO A 214 -4.58 -6.47 -17.22
N LYS A 215 -5.26 -5.52 -17.86
CA LYS A 215 -4.61 -4.37 -18.53
C LYS A 215 -3.90 -3.46 -17.54
N LEU A 216 -4.50 -3.23 -16.37
CA LEU A 216 -3.90 -2.44 -15.29
C LEU A 216 -2.64 -3.13 -14.75
N LYS A 217 -2.69 -4.44 -14.52
CA LYS A 217 -1.54 -5.25 -14.10
C LYS A 217 -0.39 -5.19 -15.12
N GLU A 218 -0.71 -5.31 -16.41
CA GLU A 218 0.29 -5.19 -17.49
C GLU A 218 0.94 -3.80 -17.50
N GLN A 219 0.13 -2.74 -17.33
CA GLN A 219 0.63 -1.36 -17.26
C GLN A 219 1.58 -1.16 -16.08
N LEU A 220 1.27 -1.70 -14.90
CA LEU A 220 2.17 -1.66 -13.75
C LEU A 220 3.48 -2.40 -14.03
N ALA A 221 3.43 -3.57 -14.66
CA ALA A 221 4.64 -4.30 -15.04
C ALA A 221 5.51 -3.51 -16.03
N MET A 222 4.90 -2.81 -17.00
CA MET A 222 5.61 -1.91 -17.91
C MET A 222 6.22 -0.72 -17.16
N LEU A 223 5.48 -0.11 -16.22
CA LEU A 223 5.97 0.98 -15.38
C LEU A 223 7.21 0.55 -14.57
N TYR A 224 7.17 -0.62 -13.92
CA TYR A 224 8.33 -1.13 -13.19
C TYR A 224 9.54 -1.34 -14.10
N SER A 225 9.32 -1.85 -15.30
CA SER A 225 10.38 -2.03 -16.28
C SER A 225 11.00 -0.68 -16.72
N LEU A 226 10.21 0.39 -16.80
CA LEU A 226 10.71 1.73 -17.08
C LEU A 226 11.52 2.28 -15.90
N LEU A 227 11.03 2.13 -14.67
CA LEU A 227 11.70 2.59 -13.45
C LEU A 227 13.04 1.88 -13.20
N LEU A 228 13.22 0.65 -13.70
CA LEU A 228 14.42 -0.19 -13.55
C LEU A 228 15.40 -0.12 -14.73
N ARG A 229 15.00 0.40 -15.90
CA ARG A 229 15.77 0.27 -17.15
C ARG A 229 17.07 1.06 -17.21
N TYR A 230 17.21 2.14 -16.48
CA TYR A 230 18.33 3.05 -16.66
C TYR A 230 19.63 2.65 -15.94
N SER A 231 19.66 1.50 -15.25
CA SER A 231 20.90 0.97 -14.67
C SER A 231 21.78 0.16 -15.67
N GLU A 232 21.26 -0.20 -16.86
CA GLU A 232 21.94 -1.11 -17.79
C GLU A 232 22.67 -0.42 -18.98
N GLU A 233 22.48 0.89 -19.16
CA GLU A 233 23.20 1.64 -20.19
C GLU A 233 24.37 2.46 -19.61
N VAL A 234 25.38 1.77 -19.08
CA VAL A 234 26.73 2.33 -18.84
C VAL A 234 27.77 1.38 -19.35
#